data_00c7df3ac1d92cde735c8e0739ab8915
#
_entry.id   00c7df3ac1d92cde735c8e0739ab8915
#
_cell.length_a   1.000
_cell.length_b   1.000
_cell.length_c   1.000
_cell.angle_alpha   90.00
_cell.angle_beta   90.00
_cell.angle_gamma   90.00
#
_symmetry.space_group_name_H-M   'P 1'
#
loop_
_entity.id
_entity.type
_entity.pdbx_description
1 polymer ?
#
loop_
_entity_poly.entity_id
_entity_poly.type
_entity_poly.pdbx_seq_one_letter_code
_entity_poly.pdbx_strand_id
1 'polypeptide(L)'
;MDRVTTTERGGATERPGDGAMGRSRGFKFAFLSVLLGVSIVTSSCGGGVVVPDTAAFGTCPVCRMQVKASDDWAAEIYYNDHTKLMFESPGDMLSFYVSPAKYGVDDAHKDRANIQKIIVKDYQSRQPVDATQAKFVYKSKLEGPMGPDFLPFAKKESADAFAATNGGTVLSLDEITIAMIQEVRK
;
A
#
# COMPACT_ATOMS: atom_id res chain seq x y z
N MET A 1 30.38 47.26 -24.05
CA MET A 1 29.40 48.35 -23.92
C MET A 1 28.31 47.79 -23.03
N ASP A 2 28.36 48.06 -21.98
CA ASP A 2 28.07 48.87 -20.78
C ASP A 2 27.25 48.05 -19.81
N ARG A 3 27.80 47.71 -18.64
CA ARG A 3 27.83 48.46 -17.37
C ARG A 3 26.43 49.00 -17.06
N VAL A 4 25.89 48.68 -15.87
CA VAL A 4 26.11 49.39 -14.61
C VAL A 4 25.23 48.74 -13.52
N THR A 5 25.72 48.17 -12.45
CA THR A 5 25.94 48.65 -11.09
C THR A 5 24.68 48.93 -10.30
N THR A 6 24.60 48.22 -9.19
CA THR A 6 24.79 48.67 -7.76
C THR A 6 23.58 49.29 -7.09
N THR A 7 23.19 48.86 -5.90
CA THR A 7 23.45 49.48 -4.59
C THR A 7 22.44 48.90 -3.61
N GLU A 8 22.82 48.16 -2.60
CA GLU A 8 23.22 48.52 -1.24
C GLU A 8 22.16 49.13 -0.34
N ARG A 9 22.21 48.61 0.87
CA ARG A 9 21.99 49.13 2.22
C ARG A 9 20.55 49.05 2.74
N GLY A 10 20.31 48.62 3.96
CA GLY A 10 21.07 48.50 5.17
C GLY A 10 20.13 48.76 6.31
N GLY A 11 20.54 48.40 7.50
CA GLY A 11 19.98 48.87 8.76
C GLY A 11 19.34 47.74 9.57
N ALA A 12 19.91 47.10 10.44
CA ALA A 12 20.50 47.25 11.77
C ALA A 12 19.76 48.19 12.70
N THR A 13 19.55 47.71 13.88
CA THR A 13 19.46 48.29 15.23
C THR A 13 18.23 47.79 15.96
N GLU A 14 18.17 47.47 17.18
CA GLU A 14 19.00 47.45 18.38
C GLU A 14 18.07 47.01 19.52
N ARG A 15 18.64 46.35 20.50
CA ARG A 15 18.11 46.06 21.84
C ARG A 15 17.96 47.37 22.65
N PRO A 16 17.69 47.40 23.98
CA PRO A 16 17.24 46.36 24.92
C PRO A 16 16.14 46.92 25.88
N GLY A 17 15.75 46.14 26.89
CA GLY A 17 14.91 46.61 27.96
C GLY A 17 14.93 45.69 29.18
N ASP A 18 15.88 45.94 30.06
CA ASP A 18 15.95 45.40 31.42
C ASP A 18 14.82 45.99 32.29
N GLY A 19 14.37 45.23 33.29
CA GLY A 19 13.51 45.73 34.35
C GLY A 19 13.00 44.59 35.23
N ALA A 20 13.71 44.26 36.16
CA ALA A 20 13.78 44.58 37.58
C ALA A 20 12.84 43.76 38.49
N MET A 21 13.51 42.96 39.29
CA MET A 21 13.26 42.62 40.69
C MET A 21 11.94 43.02 41.34
N GLY A 22 11.22 42.02 41.80
CA GLY A 22 10.18 42.13 42.80
C GLY A 22 10.25 40.98 43.81
N ARG A 23 10.93 41.25 44.88
CA ARG A 23 11.11 40.39 46.05
C ARG A 23 9.94 40.61 47.01
N SER A 24 9.14 39.62 47.33
CA SER A 24 8.35 39.66 48.56
C SER A 24 8.18 38.26 49.17
N ARG A 25 8.62 38.22 50.29
CA ARG A 25 8.60 37.44 51.53
C ARG A 25 7.36 36.53 51.73
N GLY A 26 7.65 35.30 51.98
CA GLY A 26 7.26 34.46 53.12
C GLY A 26 5.77 34.32 53.45
N PHE A 27 5.31 33.09 53.21
CA PHE A 27 4.27 32.54 54.10
C PHE A 27 4.46 31.02 54.19
N LYS A 28 4.92 30.58 55.35
CA LYS A 28 4.98 29.18 55.73
C LYS A 28 3.59 28.74 56.15
N PHE A 29 2.96 27.86 55.38
CA PHE A 29 1.90 27.03 55.90
C PHE A 29 2.25 25.58 55.57
N ALA A 30 2.60 24.87 56.63
CA ALA A 30 2.68 23.43 56.64
C ALA A 30 1.25 22.89 56.67
N PHE A 31 0.82 22.33 55.58
CA PHE A 31 -0.32 21.42 55.57
C PHE A 31 0.13 20.04 55.11
N LEU A 32 0.24 19.18 56.07
CA LEU A 32 0.40 17.73 55.94
C LEU A 32 -0.88 17.16 55.33
N SER A 33 -0.97 17.05 54.01
CA SER A 33 -2.05 16.34 53.34
C SER A 33 -1.49 15.06 52.76
N VAL A 34 -1.75 13.97 53.48
CA VAL A 34 -1.63 12.62 52.96
C VAL A 34 -2.66 12.45 51.83
N LEU A 35 -2.27 12.66 50.62
CA LEU A 35 -3.08 12.25 49.46
C LEU A 35 -2.67 10.86 49.04
N LEU A 36 -3.54 9.91 49.37
CA LEU A 36 -3.58 8.59 48.76
C LEU A 36 -3.62 8.80 47.23
N GLY A 37 -2.48 8.61 46.58
CA GLY A 37 -2.40 8.58 45.13
C GLY A 37 -3.11 7.34 44.57
N VAL A 38 -4.36 7.50 44.20
CA VAL A 38 -5.04 6.53 43.34
C VAL A 38 -4.43 6.74 41.94
N SER A 39 -3.42 5.95 41.61
CA SER A 39 -2.93 5.83 40.25
C SER A 39 -4.00 5.17 39.39
N ILE A 40 -4.81 5.98 38.74
CA ILE A 40 -5.69 5.51 37.66
C ILE A 40 -4.76 5.15 36.49
N VAL A 41 -4.39 3.89 36.41
CA VAL A 41 -3.82 3.31 35.20
C VAL A 41 -4.94 3.30 34.17
N THR A 42 -5.02 4.34 33.35
CA THR A 42 -5.83 4.31 32.13
C THR A 42 -5.14 3.36 31.17
N SER A 43 -5.43 2.07 31.29
CA SER A 43 -5.18 1.12 30.23
C SER A 43 -6.00 1.57 29.02
N SER A 44 -5.36 2.34 28.14
CA SER A 44 -5.84 2.58 26.80
C SER A 44 -5.75 1.24 26.05
N CYS A 45 -6.75 0.38 26.27
CA CYS A 45 -7.07 -0.67 25.32
C CYS A 45 -7.48 0.04 24.03
N GLY A 46 -6.52 0.27 23.16
CA GLY A 46 -6.77 0.49 21.75
C GLY A 46 -7.36 -0.79 21.17
N GLY A 47 -8.61 -1.07 21.52
CA GLY A 47 -9.45 -2.03 20.83
C GLY A 47 -9.69 -1.45 19.44
N GLY A 48 -8.79 -1.75 18.49
CA GLY A 48 -9.12 -1.61 17.09
C GLY A 48 -10.38 -2.43 16.89
N VAL A 49 -11.48 -1.73 16.63
CA VAL A 49 -12.71 -2.36 16.15
C VAL A 49 -12.30 -3.06 14.86
N VAL A 50 -12.10 -4.38 14.94
CA VAL A 50 -12.02 -5.23 13.76
C VAL A 50 -13.41 -5.17 13.16
N VAL A 51 -13.64 -4.20 12.29
CA VAL A 51 -14.83 -4.16 11.44
C VAL A 51 -14.68 -5.43 10.59
N PRO A 52 -15.59 -6.42 10.72
CA PRO A 52 -15.55 -7.56 9.82
C PRO A 52 -15.62 -6.98 8.42
N ASP A 53 -14.59 -7.25 7.60
CA ASP A 53 -14.59 -6.84 6.21
C ASP A 53 -15.75 -7.58 5.53
N THR A 54 -16.89 -6.91 5.44
CA THR A 54 -18.09 -7.44 4.77
C THR A 54 -17.85 -7.64 3.27
N ALA A 55 -16.71 -7.17 2.76
CA ALA A 55 -16.22 -7.40 1.42
C ALA A 55 -15.12 -8.48 1.34
N ALA A 56 -15.06 -9.39 2.34
CA ALA A 56 -14.08 -10.47 2.36
C ALA A 56 -14.28 -11.53 1.25
N PHE A 57 -15.39 -11.47 0.53
CA PHE A 57 -15.75 -12.38 -0.55
C PHE A 57 -16.10 -11.63 -1.83
N GLY A 58 -15.76 -12.21 -2.96
CA GLY A 58 -16.12 -11.70 -4.26
C GLY A 58 -16.19 -12.82 -5.30
N THR A 59 -16.69 -12.48 -6.48
CA THR A 59 -16.66 -13.39 -7.64
C THR A 59 -15.65 -12.87 -8.63
N CYS A 60 -14.67 -13.69 -8.98
CA CYS A 60 -13.67 -13.34 -10.00
C CYS A 60 -14.37 -13.06 -11.34
N PRO A 61 -14.21 -11.88 -11.94
CA PRO A 61 -14.85 -11.57 -13.21
C PRO A 61 -14.29 -12.39 -14.38
N VAL A 62 -13.10 -12.98 -14.23
CA VAL A 62 -12.40 -13.75 -15.27
C VAL A 62 -12.85 -15.21 -15.26
N CYS A 63 -12.66 -15.94 -14.15
CA CYS A 63 -12.95 -17.37 -14.04
C CYS A 63 -14.29 -17.71 -13.37
N ARG A 64 -14.99 -16.70 -12.80
CA ARG A 64 -16.28 -16.82 -12.11
C ARG A 64 -16.23 -17.61 -10.80
N MET A 65 -15.05 -17.91 -10.30
CA MET A 65 -14.88 -18.57 -8.99
C MET A 65 -15.13 -17.59 -7.84
N GLN A 66 -15.57 -18.14 -6.70
CA GLN A 66 -15.67 -17.39 -5.45
C GLN A 66 -14.28 -17.20 -4.87
N VAL A 67 -13.96 -15.95 -4.48
CA VAL A 67 -12.67 -15.56 -3.96
C VAL A 67 -12.85 -15.02 -2.56
N LYS A 68 -11.99 -15.43 -1.64
CA LYS A 68 -11.85 -14.83 -0.31
C LYS A 68 -10.61 -13.95 -0.29
N ALA A 69 -10.70 -12.80 0.37
CA ALA A 69 -9.53 -11.94 0.55
C ALA A 69 -8.38 -12.63 1.32
N SER A 70 -8.71 -13.67 2.11
CA SER A 70 -7.72 -14.49 2.83
C SER A 70 -7.01 -15.53 1.96
N ASP A 71 -7.51 -15.83 0.75
CA ASP A 71 -6.89 -16.83 -0.11
C ASP A 71 -5.48 -16.40 -0.51
N ASP A 72 -4.55 -17.35 -0.49
CA ASP A 72 -3.11 -17.08 -0.69
C ASP A 72 -2.77 -16.49 -2.06
N TRP A 73 -3.64 -16.72 -3.05
CA TRP A 73 -3.47 -16.26 -4.43
C TRP A 73 -4.36 -15.07 -4.78
N ALA A 74 -5.26 -14.67 -3.87
CA ALA A 74 -6.20 -13.58 -4.15
C ALA A 74 -5.48 -12.30 -4.57
N ALA A 75 -6.00 -11.68 -5.61
CA ALA A 75 -5.61 -10.35 -6.05
C ALA A 75 -6.82 -9.42 -6.09
N GLU A 76 -6.61 -8.13 -5.94
CA GLU A 76 -7.68 -7.15 -5.83
C GLU A 76 -7.35 -5.89 -6.64
N ILE A 77 -8.35 -5.34 -7.33
CA ILE A 77 -8.29 -4.01 -7.96
C ILE A 77 -9.30 -3.12 -7.25
N TYR A 78 -8.82 -2.02 -6.70
CA TYR A 78 -9.64 -0.98 -6.06
C TYR A 78 -9.80 0.21 -6.99
N TYR A 79 -11.00 0.76 -7.05
CA TYR A 79 -11.37 1.87 -7.90
C TYR A 79 -11.62 3.16 -7.10
N ASN A 80 -11.58 4.30 -7.79
CA ASN A 80 -11.77 5.62 -7.18
C ASN A 80 -13.19 5.84 -6.62
N ASP A 81 -14.17 5.07 -7.09
CA ASP A 81 -15.55 5.05 -6.59
C ASP A 81 -15.75 4.16 -5.35
N HIS A 82 -14.65 3.69 -4.73
CA HIS A 82 -14.62 2.79 -3.59
C HIS A 82 -15.12 1.36 -3.87
N THR A 83 -15.34 1.00 -5.10
CA THR A 83 -15.62 -0.38 -5.47
C THR A 83 -14.33 -1.21 -5.56
N LYS A 84 -14.49 -2.54 -5.52
CA LYS A 84 -13.38 -3.48 -5.56
C LYS A 84 -13.77 -4.69 -6.39
N LEU A 85 -12.84 -5.12 -7.25
CA LEU A 85 -12.91 -6.42 -7.92
C LEU A 85 -11.90 -7.37 -7.30
N MET A 86 -12.31 -8.63 -7.12
CA MET A 86 -11.48 -9.69 -6.56
C MET A 86 -11.20 -10.76 -7.60
N PHE A 87 -9.98 -11.26 -7.60
CA PHE A 87 -9.50 -12.24 -8.57
C PHE A 87 -8.92 -13.44 -7.83
N GLU A 88 -9.15 -14.62 -8.36
CA GLU A 88 -8.70 -15.88 -7.78
C GLU A 88 -7.18 -16.02 -7.84
N SER A 89 -6.54 -15.40 -8.84
CA SER A 89 -5.09 -15.41 -8.99
C SER A 89 -4.53 -14.12 -9.60
N PRO A 90 -3.22 -13.88 -9.47
CA PRO A 90 -2.54 -12.78 -10.16
C PRO A 90 -2.72 -12.83 -11.67
N GLY A 91 -2.70 -14.03 -12.29
CA GLY A 91 -2.91 -14.18 -13.73
C GLY A 91 -4.32 -13.78 -14.17
N ASP A 92 -5.35 -14.04 -13.36
CA ASP A 92 -6.71 -13.57 -13.62
C ASP A 92 -6.78 -12.05 -13.52
N MET A 93 -6.19 -11.47 -12.47
CA MET A 93 -6.12 -10.02 -12.30
C MET A 93 -5.40 -9.36 -13.48
N LEU A 94 -4.25 -9.89 -13.90
CA LEU A 94 -3.48 -9.38 -15.04
C LEU A 94 -4.25 -9.53 -16.36
N SER A 95 -4.97 -10.65 -16.55
CA SER A 95 -5.83 -10.85 -17.72
C SER A 95 -6.91 -9.77 -17.82
N PHE A 96 -7.54 -9.47 -16.69
CA PHE A 96 -8.49 -8.38 -16.59
C PHE A 96 -7.82 -7.02 -16.82
N TYR A 97 -6.72 -6.73 -16.14
CA TYR A 97 -6.00 -5.47 -16.21
C TYR A 97 -5.59 -5.09 -17.64
N VAL A 98 -5.13 -6.05 -18.45
CA VAL A 98 -4.72 -5.78 -19.85
C VAL A 98 -5.90 -5.77 -20.84
N SER A 99 -7.03 -6.38 -20.52
CA SER A 99 -8.19 -6.49 -21.42
C SER A 99 -9.54 -6.47 -20.68
N PRO A 100 -9.86 -5.43 -19.91
CA PRO A 100 -11.05 -5.42 -19.05
C PRO A 100 -12.36 -5.53 -19.82
N ALA A 101 -12.41 -5.05 -21.06
CA ALA A 101 -13.60 -5.11 -21.91
C ALA A 101 -14.12 -6.53 -22.21
N LYS A 102 -13.26 -7.54 -22.02
CA LYS A 102 -13.63 -8.96 -22.26
C LYS A 102 -14.51 -9.57 -21.16
N TYR A 103 -14.55 -8.94 -19.97
CA TYR A 103 -15.06 -9.61 -18.77
C TYR A 103 -16.42 -9.09 -18.29
N GLY A 104 -17.12 -8.32 -19.12
CA GLY A 104 -18.52 -7.93 -18.88
C GLY A 104 -18.74 -6.99 -17.69
N VAL A 105 -17.71 -6.25 -17.30
CA VAL A 105 -17.83 -5.19 -16.30
C VAL A 105 -18.38 -3.91 -16.95
N ASP A 106 -18.88 -2.99 -16.14
CA ASP A 106 -19.35 -1.68 -16.60
C ASP A 106 -18.20 -0.79 -17.13
N ASP A 107 -18.55 0.32 -17.75
CA ASP A 107 -17.55 1.17 -18.41
C ASP A 107 -16.59 1.85 -17.42
N ALA A 108 -17.03 2.11 -16.18
CA ALA A 108 -16.17 2.70 -15.16
C ALA A 108 -15.02 1.77 -14.79
N HIS A 109 -15.26 0.46 -14.73
CA HIS A 109 -14.26 -0.55 -14.40
C HIS A 109 -13.37 -0.97 -15.59
N LYS A 110 -13.72 -0.56 -16.82
CA LYS A 110 -12.87 -0.78 -18.01
C LYS A 110 -11.75 0.24 -18.15
N ASP A 111 -11.92 1.43 -17.57
CA ASP A 111 -10.93 2.48 -17.65
C ASP A 111 -9.90 2.37 -16.53
N ARG A 112 -8.63 2.14 -16.91
CA ARG A 112 -7.52 2.06 -15.94
C ARG A 112 -7.28 3.35 -15.17
N ALA A 113 -7.69 4.51 -15.71
CA ALA A 113 -7.57 5.78 -15.00
C ALA A 113 -8.42 5.83 -13.71
N ASN A 114 -9.44 4.98 -13.62
CA ASN A 114 -10.28 4.84 -12.45
C ASN A 114 -9.69 3.90 -11.37
N ILE A 115 -8.59 3.20 -11.67
CA ILE A 115 -7.94 2.31 -10.72
C ILE A 115 -7.18 3.15 -9.68
N GLN A 116 -7.52 2.97 -8.41
CA GLN A 116 -6.86 3.60 -7.29
C GLN A 116 -5.60 2.83 -6.87
N LYS A 117 -5.71 1.50 -6.77
CA LYS A 117 -4.60 0.60 -6.43
C LYS A 117 -4.88 -0.83 -6.86
N ILE A 118 -3.83 -1.61 -6.99
CA ILE A 118 -3.88 -3.03 -7.30
C ILE A 118 -3.08 -3.77 -6.22
N ILE A 119 -3.69 -4.75 -5.58
CA ILE A 119 -3.06 -5.55 -4.53
C ILE A 119 -2.91 -7.00 -5.01
N VAL A 120 -1.72 -7.53 -4.84
CA VAL A 120 -1.40 -8.95 -5.00
C VAL A 120 -0.76 -9.47 -3.72
N LYS A 121 -0.65 -10.79 -3.55
CA LYS A 121 0.07 -11.36 -2.41
C LYS A 121 1.46 -11.81 -2.83
N ASP A 122 2.46 -11.39 -2.09
CA ASP A 122 3.83 -11.89 -2.24
C ASP A 122 3.87 -13.41 -2.16
N TYR A 123 4.48 -14.05 -3.14
CA TYR A 123 4.49 -15.50 -3.25
C TYR A 123 5.11 -16.20 -2.04
N GLN A 124 6.14 -15.61 -1.43
CA GLN A 124 6.85 -16.21 -0.30
C GLN A 124 6.19 -15.94 1.04
N SER A 125 5.85 -14.68 1.30
CA SER A 125 5.36 -14.25 2.61
C SER A 125 3.83 -14.27 2.74
N ARG A 126 3.11 -14.36 1.63
CA ARG A 126 1.64 -14.23 1.54
C ARG A 126 1.11 -12.87 1.99
N GLN A 127 1.99 -11.91 2.17
CA GLN A 127 1.60 -10.56 2.55
C GLN A 127 1.13 -9.74 1.34
N PRO A 128 0.15 -8.86 1.54
CA PRO A 128 -0.33 -7.98 0.48
C PRO A 128 0.77 -7.00 0.03
N VAL A 129 0.87 -6.80 -1.27
CA VAL A 129 1.84 -5.91 -1.94
C VAL A 129 1.13 -5.14 -3.04
N ASP A 130 1.46 -3.88 -3.22
CA ASP A 130 1.03 -3.10 -4.38
C ASP A 130 1.66 -3.68 -5.65
N ALA A 131 0.80 -4.05 -6.61
CA ALA A 131 1.23 -4.68 -7.85
C ALA A 131 2.16 -3.77 -8.70
N THR A 132 2.07 -2.45 -8.55
CA THR A 132 2.96 -1.49 -9.22
C THR A 132 4.38 -1.54 -8.69
N GLN A 133 4.57 -2.02 -7.46
CA GLN A 133 5.87 -2.19 -6.80
C GLN A 133 6.36 -3.64 -6.88
N ALA A 134 5.46 -4.60 -7.08
CA ALA A 134 5.78 -6.01 -7.16
C ALA A 134 6.59 -6.36 -8.41
N LYS A 135 7.31 -7.47 -8.33
CA LYS A 135 7.90 -8.15 -9.47
C LYS A 135 7.18 -9.47 -9.70
N PHE A 136 6.94 -9.80 -10.95
CA PHE A 136 6.22 -11.00 -11.36
C PHE A 136 7.17 -11.97 -12.04
N VAL A 137 7.22 -13.22 -11.58
CA VAL A 137 7.97 -14.27 -12.29
C VAL A 137 7.02 -14.96 -13.25
N TYR A 138 7.31 -14.85 -14.53
CA TYR A 138 6.57 -15.39 -15.64
C TYR A 138 7.24 -16.67 -16.16
N LYS A 139 6.45 -17.71 -16.45
CA LYS A 139 6.93 -19.01 -16.94
C LYS A 139 7.92 -19.73 -16.02
N SER A 140 7.68 -19.71 -14.72
CA SER A 140 8.40 -20.59 -13.81
C SER A 140 7.92 -22.05 -13.96
N LYS A 141 8.66 -22.98 -13.38
CA LYS A 141 8.25 -24.40 -13.26
C LYS A 141 7.13 -24.61 -12.23
N LEU A 142 6.90 -23.62 -11.37
CA LEU A 142 5.83 -23.67 -10.38
C LEU A 142 4.58 -23.02 -10.94
N GLU A 143 3.45 -23.60 -10.59
CA GLU A 143 2.14 -23.19 -11.08
C GLU A 143 1.32 -22.54 -9.97
N GLY A 144 0.36 -21.74 -10.37
CA GLY A 144 -0.70 -21.21 -9.52
C GLY A 144 -1.84 -22.20 -9.34
N PRO A 145 -2.94 -21.75 -8.71
CA PRO A 145 -4.08 -22.64 -8.41
C PRO A 145 -4.77 -23.22 -9.64
N MET A 146 -4.65 -22.56 -10.79
CA MET A 146 -5.27 -22.98 -12.07
C MET A 146 -4.24 -23.33 -13.16
N GLY A 147 -3.03 -23.71 -12.77
CA GLY A 147 -1.93 -23.98 -13.70
C GLY A 147 -0.91 -22.86 -13.79
N PRO A 148 -0.23 -22.69 -14.94
CA PRO A 148 0.77 -21.64 -15.09
C PRO A 148 0.22 -20.25 -14.76
N ASP A 149 0.99 -19.45 -14.00
CA ASP A 149 0.56 -18.15 -13.53
C ASP A 149 1.74 -17.17 -13.44
N PHE A 150 1.48 -15.94 -13.04
CA PHE A 150 2.45 -14.92 -12.72
C PHE A 150 2.66 -14.88 -11.21
N LEU A 151 3.85 -15.22 -10.73
CA LEU A 151 4.13 -15.30 -9.31
C LEU A 151 4.65 -13.94 -8.80
N PRO A 152 3.89 -13.22 -7.95
CA PRO A 152 4.30 -11.90 -7.48
C PRO A 152 5.29 -11.98 -6.32
N PHE A 153 6.24 -11.07 -6.30
CA PHE A 153 7.23 -10.89 -5.24
C PHE A 153 7.32 -9.43 -4.83
N ALA A 154 7.36 -9.18 -3.54
CA ALA A 154 7.54 -7.84 -2.98
C ALA A 154 8.92 -7.25 -3.28
N LYS A 155 9.94 -8.12 -3.44
CA LYS A 155 11.33 -7.72 -3.65
C LYS A 155 11.88 -8.32 -4.94
N LYS A 156 12.58 -7.49 -5.71
CA LYS A 156 13.23 -7.92 -6.94
C LYS A 156 14.24 -9.04 -6.69
N GLU A 157 15.02 -8.92 -5.63
CA GLU A 157 16.05 -9.90 -5.26
C GLU A 157 15.44 -11.28 -4.97
N SER A 158 14.25 -11.31 -4.34
CA SER A 158 13.51 -12.56 -4.11
C SER A 158 13.00 -13.16 -5.41
N ALA A 159 12.48 -12.33 -6.32
CA ALA A 159 12.03 -12.77 -7.64
C ALA A 159 13.21 -13.32 -8.47
N ASP A 160 14.36 -12.64 -8.47
CA ASP A 160 15.56 -13.08 -9.19
C ASP A 160 16.10 -14.41 -8.65
N ALA A 161 16.20 -14.53 -7.32
CA ALA A 161 16.64 -15.78 -6.67
C ALA A 161 15.67 -16.95 -6.95
N PHE A 162 14.37 -16.68 -6.94
CA PHE A 162 13.36 -17.66 -7.30
C PHE A 162 13.49 -18.09 -8.76
N ALA A 163 13.59 -17.13 -9.69
CA ALA A 163 13.72 -17.40 -11.12
C ALA A 163 15.03 -18.17 -11.45
N ALA A 164 16.12 -17.88 -10.75
CA ALA A 164 17.37 -18.63 -10.93
C ALA A 164 17.23 -20.13 -10.61
N THR A 165 16.35 -20.47 -9.64
CA THR A 165 16.14 -21.85 -9.22
C THR A 165 15.02 -22.55 -10.01
N ASN A 166 13.92 -21.83 -10.26
CA ASN A 166 12.69 -22.40 -10.81
C ASN A 166 12.47 -22.02 -12.27
N GLY A 167 13.37 -21.27 -12.88
CA GLY A 167 13.19 -20.70 -14.21
C GLY A 167 12.19 -19.55 -14.20
N GLY A 168 11.96 -19.00 -15.38
CA GLY A 168 11.06 -17.90 -15.61
C GLY A 168 11.78 -16.56 -15.83
N THR A 169 11.00 -15.56 -16.16
CA THR A 169 11.47 -14.18 -16.41
C THR A 169 10.84 -13.25 -15.39
N VAL A 170 11.65 -12.37 -14.80
CA VAL A 170 11.19 -11.37 -13.83
C VAL A 170 10.73 -10.13 -14.58
N LEU A 171 9.50 -9.70 -14.33
CA LEU A 171 8.82 -8.59 -15.01
C LEU A 171 8.23 -7.63 -13.98
N SER A 172 8.10 -6.37 -14.33
CA SER A 172 7.23 -5.40 -13.68
C SER A 172 5.83 -5.43 -14.30
N LEU A 173 4.85 -4.83 -13.63
CA LEU A 173 3.45 -4.83 -14.07
C LEU A 173 3.27 -4.28 -15.49
N ASP A 174 3.99 -3.23 -15.84
CA ASP A 174 3.95 -2.52 -17.12
C ASP A 174 4.62 -3.30 -18.28
N GLU A 175 5.47 -4.28 -17.97
CA GLU A 175 6.09 -5.14 -18.97
C GLU A 175 5.20 -6.33 -19.38
N ILE A 176 4.10 -6.57 -18.66
CA ILE A 176 3.21 -7.70 -18.92
C ILE A 176 2.27 -7.38 -20.08
N THR A 177 2.30 -8.21 -21.11
CA THR A 177 1.55 -8.02 -22.35
C THR A 177 0.41 -9.02 -22.52
N ILE A 178 -0.54 -8.70 -23.40
CA ILE A 178 -1.63 -9.60 -23.79
C ILE A 178 -1.08 -10.94 -24.31
N ALA A 179 0.01 -10.92 -25.08
CA ALA A 179 0.61 -12.15 -25.63
C ALA A 179 1.11 -13.08 -24.52
N MET A 180 1.76 -12.52 -23.47
CA MET A 180 2.22 -13.29 -22.31
C MET A 180 1.04 -13.91 -21.55
N ILE A 181 -0.05 -13.14 -21.36
CA ILE A 181 -1.26 -13.67 -20.73
C ILE A 181 -1.86 -14.84 -21.52
N GLN A 182 -1.96 -14.69 -22.84
CA GLN A 182 -2.51 -15.75 -23.72
C GLN A 182 -1.65 -17.01 -23.72
N GLU A 183 -0.35 -16.87 -23.54
CA GLU A 183 0.57 -18.00 -23.48
C GLU A 183 0.45 -18.78 -22.17
N VAL A 184 0.24 -18.10 -21.05
CA VAL A 184 0.03 -18.74 -19.74
C VAL A 184 -1.34 -19.43 -19.65
N ARG A 185 -2.33 -18.96 -20.43
CA ARG A 185 -3.72 -19.44 -20.39
C ARG A 185 -4.06 -20.51 -21.43
N LYS A 186 -3.09 -21.03 -22.13
CA LYS A 186 -3.25 -22.16 -23.09
C LYS A 186 -3.28 -23.49 -22.37
#